data_9d3618395f15daff747d7e06ca20f078
#
_entry.id   9d3618395f15daff747d7e06ca20f078
#
_cell.length_a   1.000
_cell.length_b   1.000
_cell.length_c   1.000
_cell.angle_alpha   90.00
_cell.angle_beta   90.00
_cell.angle_gamma   90.00
#
_symmetry.space_group_name_H-M   'P 1'
#
loop_
_entity.id
_entity.type
_entity.pdbx_description
1 polymer ?
#
loop_
_entity_poly.entity_id
_entity_poly.type
_entity_poly.pdbx_seq_one_letter_code
_entity_poly.pdbx_strand_id
1 'polypeptide(L)'
;MVLVFLVIDQFWRVLLSARLGYRHITYAEWVARWPRWNDRIAAMAPSVRDQLPRRLRSRCEVVGDLMADLSSHARAQDPLPKGEWVALLPGSKPAKLSVGVPFLVETADRLAAERPGCHFLLPVAPTTSVEELLRYLEPSNPIAASYLAGIQTLLPPGDSWPWRRLLTRAGTLIHLQEEPPAHGVLSQCALALTTVGANTAELGALGVPMIVLVPTQHLGVMQAWDGWMGLVARLPGLKRVIGWLLSAWRLRNHGLLAWPNISAGRMVVPERVGPITPAQIAMEASEWLQSPERLEGQRQDLRALRGQPGAVAALAKQVQELLPLALSD
;
A
#
# COMPACT_ATOMS: atom_id res chain seq x y z
N MET A 1 8.28 7.84 -30.00
CA MET A 1 7.67 7.18 -28.82
C MET A 1 8.26 7.76 -27.56
N VAL A 2 7.45 8.07 -26.55
CA VAL A 2 7.88 8.53 -25.22
C VAL A 2 7.67 7.41 -24.23
N LEU A 3 8.69 7.12 -23.41
CA LEU A 3 8.64 6.14 -22.33
C LEU A 3 8.55 6.87 -21.00
N VAL A 4 7.52 6.54 -20.22
CA VAL A 4 7.32 7.09 -18.88
C VAL A 4 7.70 6.04 -17.85
N PHE A 5 8.68 6.35 -17.00
CA PHE A 5 9.11 5.50 -15.90
C PHE A 5 8.54 6.04 -14.59
N LEU A 6 7.65 5.28 -13.97
CA LEU A 6 7.09 5.59 -12.67
C LEU A 6 7.86 4.84 -11.58
N VAL A 7 8.66 5.57 -10.80
CA VAL A 7 9.35 5.12 -9.57
C VAL A 7 10.43 4.04 -9.76
N ILE A 8 10.21 3.04 -10.62
CA ILE A 8 11.12 1.91 -10.83
C ILE A 8 11.65 1.96 -12.27
N ASP A 9 12.81 2.56 -12.46
CA ASP A 9 13.57 2.47 -13.68
C ASP A 9 14.67 1.42 -13.53
N GLN A 10 14.69 0.45 -14.44
CA GLN A 10 15.78 -0.50 -14.54
C GLN A 10 16.84 0.05 -15.50
N PHE A 11 18.07 0.17 -15.04
CA PHE A 11 19.20 0.72 -15.82
C PHE A 11 19.27 0.22 -17.26
N TRP A 12 19.16 -1.08 -17.46
CA TRP A 12 19.23 -1.70 -18.80
C TRP A 12 18.09 -1.26 -19.73
N ARG A 13 16.89 -1.07 -19.19
CA ARG A 13 15.74 -0.59 -20.00
C ARG A 13 15.94 0.86 -20.42
N VAL A 14 16.39 1.72 -19.52
CA VAL A 14 16.71 3.11 -19.81
C VAL A 14 17.84 3.20 -20.83
N LEU A 15 18.90 2.42 -20.67
CA LEU A 15 20.05 2.42 -21.58
C LEU A 15 19.69 1.93 -23.00
N LEU A 16 18.94 0.81 -23.09
CA LEU A 16 18.55 0.24 -24.39
C LEU A 16 17.60 1.17 -25.13
N SER A 17 16.61 1.73 -24.46
CA SER A 17 15.65 2.63 -25.09
C SER A 17 16.28 3.97 -25.48
N ALA A 18 17.25 4.49 -24.72
CA ALA A 18 18.03 5.66 -25.11
C ALA A 18 18.83 5.40 -26.39
N ARG A 19 19.44 4.22 -26.52
CA ARG A 19 20.14 3.83 -27.77
C ARG A 19 19.22 3.65 -28.98
N LEU A 20 17.94 3.33 -28.74
CA LEU A 20 16.92 3.24 -29.79
C LEU A 20 16.29 4.61 -30.11
N GLY A 21 16.76 5.69 -29.52
CA GLY A 21 16.28 7.05 -29.78
C GLY A 21 14.93 7.38 -29.15
N TYR A 22 14.49 6.61 -28.17
CA TYR A 22 13.24 6.93 -27.45
C TYR A 22 13.46 8.08 -26.48
N ARG A 23 12.45 8.95 -26.36
CA ARG A 23 12.41 9.98 -25.35
C ARG A 23 12.01 9.39 -24.00
N HIS A 24 12.63 9.88 -22.93
CA HIS A 24 12.40 9.38 -21.59
C HIS A 24 11.96 10.47 -20.64
N ILE A 25 10.95 10.15 -19.83
CA ILE A 25 10.59 10.91 -18.65
C ILE A 25 10.53 9.96 -17.45
N THR A 26 11.14 10.34 -16.34
CA THR A 26 11.03 9.61 -15.08
C THR A 26 10.30 10.43 -14.05
N TYR A 27 9.38 9.79 -13.31
CA TYR A 27 8.83 10.34 -12.09
C TYR A 27 9.68 9.89 -10.91
N ALA A 28 10.17 10.85 -10.14
CA ALA A 28 11.08 10.62 -9.03
C ALA A 28 10.44 11.03 -7.70
N GLU A 29 10.12 10.06 -6.84
CA GLU A 29 9.57 10.31 -5.49
C GLU A 29 10.65 10.81 -4.53
N TRP A 30 11.75 10.09 -4.42
CA TRP A 30 12.82 10.37 -3.45
C TRP A 30 14.15 10.69 -4.10
N VAL A 31 14.49 10.00 -5.17
CA VAL A 31 15.76 10.13 -5.89
C VAL A 31 15.49 9.94 -7.38
N ALA A 32 15.97 10.88 -8.19
CA ALA A 32 15.96 10.70 -9.63
C ALA A 32 17.09 9.75 -10.05
N ARG A 33 16.74 8.52 -10.40
CA ARG A 33 17.70 7.52 -10.87
C ARG A 33 18.10 7.80 -12.31
N TRP A 34 19.36 7.55 -12.62
CA TRP A 34 19.91 7.67 -13.97
C TRP A 34 19.61 9.02 -14.66
N PRO A 35 19.76 10.18 -13.98
CA PRO A 35 19.24 11.46 -14.45
C PRO A 35 19.88 11.95 -15.75
N ARG A 36 21.06 11.40 -16.12
CA ARG A 36 21.73 11.74 -17.38
C ARG A 36 21.05 11.14 -18.61
N TRP A 37 20.28 10.06 -18.43
CA TRP A 37 19.66 9.28 -19.49
C TRP A 37 18.19 9.64 -19.70
N ASN A 38 17.63 10.50 -18.84
CA ASN A 38 16.27 10.99 -18.96
C ASN A 38 16.25 12.37 -19.63
N ASP A 39 15.34 12.55 -20.58
CA ASP A 39 15.12 13.84 -21.24
C ASP A 39 14.44 14.82 -20.30
N ARG A 40 13.52 14.33 -19.47
CA ARG A 40 12.80 15.07 -18.43
C ARG A 40 12.74 14.26 -17.13
N ILE A 41 12.67 14.98 -16.03
CA ILE A 41 12.51 14.40 -14.68
C ILE A 41 11.36 15.15 -14.01
N ALA A 42 10.29 14.40 -13.71
CA ALA A 42 9.17 14.89 -12.92
C ALA A 42 9.43 14.57 -11.45
N ALA A 43 9.76 15.53 -10.63
CA ALA A 43 10.08 15.33 -9.22
C ALA A 43 8.84 15.51 -8.35
N MET A 44 8.68 14.63 -7.35
CA MET A 44 7.60 14.74 -6.37
C MET A 44 7.77 15.99 -5.48
N ALA A 45 9.00 16.33 -5.12
CA ALA A 45 9.29 17.44 -4.21
C ALA A 45 10.54 18.24 -4.63
N PRO A 46 10.68 19.49 -4.17
CA PRO A 46 11.87 20.30 -4.42
C PRO A 46 13.17 19.62 -3.97
N SER A 47 13.15 18.90 -2.86
CA SER A 47 14.29 18.16 -2.34
C SER A 47 14.87 17.14 -3.33
N VAL A 48 14.05 16.53 -4.18
CA VAL A 48 14.49 15.60 -5.24
C VAL A 48 15.26 16.34 -6.32
N ARG A 49 14.76 17.50 -6.74
CA ARG A 49 15.43 18.38 -7.72
C ARG A 49 16.78 18.90 -7.17
N ASP A 50 16.80 19.25 -5.88
CA ASP A 50 17.98 19.84 -5.26
C ASP A 50 19.14 18.85 -5.07
N GLN A 51 18.84 17.56 -5.01
CA GLN A 51 19.84 16.48 -5.03
C GLN A 51 20.52 16.31 -6.40
N LEU A 52 19.92 16.82 -7.47
CA LEU A 52 20.50 16.69 -8.80
C LEU A 52 21.72 17.60 -9.00
N PRO A 53 22.71 17.15 -9.80
CA PRO A 53 23.78 18.02 -10.27
C PRO A 53 23.23 19.28 -10.93
N ARG A 54 23.80 20.45 -10.65
CA ARG A 54 23.29 21.77 -11.13
C ARG A 54 22.95 21.78 -12.63
N ARG A 55 23.78 21.14 -13.45
CA ARG A 55 23.60 21.04 -14.92
C ARG A 55 22.37 20.25 -15.37
N LEU A 56 21.80 19.42 -14.50
CA LEU A 56 20.64 18.57 -14.81
C LEU A 56 19.34 19.12 -14.20
N ARG A 57 19.41 20.13 -13.34
CA ARG A 57 18.23 20.72 -12.69
C ARG A 57 17.27 21.37 -13.67
N SER A 58 17.77 21.87 -14.82
CA SER A 58 16.93 22.44 -15.89
C SER A 58 16.02 21.40 -16.57
N ARG A 59 16.35 20.11 -16.45
CA ARG A 59 15.51 18.99 -16.95
C ARG A 59 14.50 18.50 -15.91
N CYS A 60 14.57 19.03 -14.69
CA CYS A 60 13.75 18.56 -13.56
C CYS A 60 12.70 19.62 -13.20
N GLU A 61 11.47 19.23 -13.27
CA GLU A 61 10.32 20.03 -12.84
C GLU A 61 9.66 19.34 -11.62
N VAL A 62 9.28 20.14 -10.63
CA VAL A 62 8.55 19.65 -9.46
C VAL A 62 7.07 19.62 -9.81
N VAL A 63 6.52 18.42 -9.98
CA VAL A 63 5.12 18.20 -10.36
C VAL A 63 4.22 17.94 -9.16
N GLY A 64 4.79 17.53 -8.02
CA GLY A 64 4.03 17.13 -6.84
C GLY A 64 3.86 15.61 -6.71
N ASP A 65 3.06 15.20 -5.71
CA ASP A 65 2.77 13.79 -5.44
C ASP A 65 1.61 13.32 -6.31
N LEU A 66 1.86 12.31 -7.17
CA LEU A 66 0.81 11.70 -8.00
C LEU A 66 -0.33 11.10 -7.17
N MET A 67 -0.03 10.67 -5.94
CA MET A 67 -1.05 10.13 -5.04
C MET A 67 -2.00 11.22 -4.51
N ALA A 68 -1.62 12.51 -4.54
CA ALA A 68 -2.49 13.60 -4.14
C ALA A 68 -3.74 13.72 -5.03
N ASP A 69 -3.63 13.30 -6.29
CA ASP A 69 -4.74 13.31 -7.24
C ASP A 69 -5.79 12.21 -6.97
N LEU A 70 -5.45 11.17 -6.20
CA LEU A 70 -6.39 10.10 -5.85
C LEU A 70 -7.65 10.62 -5.14
N SER A 71 -7.51 11.63 -4.31
CA SER A 71 -8.62 12.19 -3.57
C SER A 71 -9.67 12.88 -4.44
N SER A 72 -9.25 13.45 -5.57
CA SER A 72 -10.15 14.08 -6.53
C SER A 72 -10.92 13.04 -7.37
N HIS A 73 -10.38 11.83 -7.50
CA HIS A 73 -10.95 10.72 -8.24
C HIS A 73 -11.70 9.70 -7.34
N ALA A 74 -11.46 9.74 -6.02
CA ALA A 74 -12.15 8.90 -5.05
C ALA A 74 -13.59 9.40 -4.77
N ARG A 75 -14.36 9.68 -5.84
CA ARG A 75 -15.80 9.88 -5.66
C ARG A 75 -16.37 8.53 -5.28
N ALA A 76 -17.13 8.51 -4.17
CA ALA A 76 -17.88 7.35 -3.77
C ALA A 76 -18.81 6.97 -4.94
N GLN A 77 -18.46 5.91 -5.67
CA GLN A 77 -19.32 5.38 -6.73
C GLN A 77 -20.60 4.85 -6.10
N ASP A 78 -20.47 4.19 -4.93
CA ASP A 78 -21.59 3.74 -4.13
C ASP A 78 -21.31 3.99 -2.64
N PRO A 79 -22.24 4.59 -1.89
CA PRO A 79 -22.07 4.79 -0.46
C PRO A 79 -22.08 3.44 0.26
N LEU A 80 -21.14 3.24 1.16
CA LEU A 80 -21.19 2.10 2.07
C LEU A 80 -22.48 2.14 2.91
N PRO A 81 -23.07 0.98 3.21
CA PRO A 81 -24.15 0.93 4.19
C PRO A 81 -23.79 1.61 5.50
N LYS A 82 -24.77 2.17 6.19
CA LYS A 82 -24.52 2.83 7.48
C LYS A 82 -23.87 1.89 8.46
N GLY A 83 -22.79 2.32 9.12
CA GLY A 83 -22.07 1.54 10.11
C GLY A 83 -20.61 1.97 10.22
N GLU A 84 -19.89 1.36 11.16
CA GLU A 84 -18.44 1.53 11.30
C GLU A 84 -17.73 0.55 10.39
N TRP A 85 -17.05 1.05 9.35
CA TRP A 85 -16.33 0.23 8.41
C TRP A 85 -14.84 0.22 8.72
N VAL A 86 -14.26 -0.97 8.83
CA VAL A 86 -12.84 -1.21 9.00
C VAL A 86 -12.28 -1.89 7.76
N ALA A 87 -11.32 -1.24 7.10
CA ALA A 87 -10.63 -1.79 5.95
C ALA A 87 -9.49 -2.72 6.37
N LEU A 88 -9.38 -3.88 5.74
CA LEU A 88 -8.36 -4.90 5.96
C LEU A 88 -7.45 -4.98 4.73
N LEU A 89 -6.20 -4.51 4.83
CA LEU A 89 -5.27 -4.47 3.70
C LEU A 89 -4.04 -5.36 3.97
N PRO A 90 -4.11 -6.67 3.66
CA PRO A 90 -3.03 -7.62 3.93
C PRO A 90 -1.79 -7.43 3.05
N GLY A 91 -1.89 -6.60 2.01
CA GLY A 91 -0.88 -6.44 0.97
C GLY A 91 -1.27 -7.16 -0.33
N SER A 92 -0.38 -7.16 -1.33
CA SER A 92 -0.62 -7.71 -2.66
C SER A 92 0.38 -8.79 -3.10
N LYS A 93 1.47 -8.99 -2.36
CA LYS A 93 2.49 -10.00 -2.69
C LYS A 93 2.20 -11.31 -1.94
N PRO A 94 2.41 -12.51 -2.56
CA PRO A 94 2.12 -13.79 -1.94
C PRO A 94 2.69 -13.96 -0.52
N ALA A 95 3.96 -13.56 -0.30
CA ALA A 95 4.59 -13.64 1.01
C ALA A 95 3.94 -12.72 2.07
N LYS A 96 3.32 -11.61 1.68
CA LYS A 96 2.56 -10.76 2.59
C LYS A 96 1.16 -11.29 2.82
N LEU A 97 0.51 -11.79 1.77
CA LEU A 97 -0.82 -12.37 1.85
C LEU A 97 -0.85 -13.61 2.77
N SER A 98 0.18 -14.47 2.71
CA SER A 98 0.27 -15.66 3.56
C SER A 98 0.31 -15.35 5.06
N VAL A 99 0.78 -14.17 5.45
CA VAL A 99 0.78 -13.68 6.83
C VAL A 99 -0.39 -12.77 7.12
N GLY A 100 -0.60 -11.78 6.23
CA GLY A 100 -1.53 -10.69 6.46
C GLY A 100 -2.99 -11.13 6.40
N VAL A 101 -3.35 -12.06 5.50
CA VAL A 101 -4.74 -12.53 5.37
C VAL A 101 -5.21 -13.23 6.64
N PRO A 102 -4.54 -14.31 7.13
CA PRO A 102 -5.00 -14.98 8.35
C PRO A 102 -4.92 -14.06 9.59
N PHE A 103 -3.90 -13.21 9.68
CA PHE A 103 -3.77 -12.26 10.77
C PHE A 103 -4.94 -11.28 10.84
N LEU A 104 -5.30 -10.67 9.70
CA LEU A 104 -6.36 -9.66 9.65
C LEU A 104 -7.76 -10.28 9.77
N VAL A 105 -7.97 -11.50 9.24
CA VAL A 105 -9.25 -12.22 9.42
C VAL A 105 -9.47 -12.55 10.91
N GLU A 106 -8.47 -13.09 11.59
CA GLU A 106 -8.56 -13.35 13.04
C GLU A 106 -8.74 -12.04 13.84
N THR A 107 -8.10 -10.95 13.41
CA THR A 107 -8.30 -9.63 14.02
C THR A 107 -9.74 -9.14 13.84
N ALA A 108 -10.32 -9.34 12.65
CA ALA A 108 -11.71 -8.99 12.36
C ALA A 108 -12.68 -9.81 13.22
N ASP A 109 -12.45 -11.12 13.38
CA ASP A 109 -13.27 -11.99 14.23
C ASP A 109 -13.28 -11.49 15.68
N ARG A 110 -12.13 -11.13 16.23
CA ARG A 110 -12.02 -10.60 17.59
C ARG A 110 -12.65 -9.23 17.73
N LEU A 111 -12.43 -8.35 16.77
CA LEU A 111 -13.02 -7.00 16.78
C LEU A 111 -14.56 -7.08 16.65
N ALA A 112 -15.08 -7.99 15.82
CA ALA A 112 -16.52 -8.20 15.68
C ALA A 112 -17.17 -8.70 16.99
N ALA A 113 -16.47 -9.54 17.76
CA ALA A 113 -16.93 -9.99 19.07
C ALA A 113 -16.99 -8.85 20.09
N GLU A 114 -16.05 -7.91 20.05
CA GLU A 114 -16.03 -6.72 20.93
C GLU A 114 -16.99 -5.63 20.45
N ARG A 115 -17.22 -5.52 19.13
CA ARG A 115 -18.02 -4.47 18.48
C ARG A 115 -18.94 -5.08 17.40
N PRO A 116 -20.10 -5.63 17.77
CA PRO A 116 -21.01 -6.33 16.84
C PRO A 116 -21.55 -5.45 15.69
N GLY A 117 -21.47 -4.11 15.81
CA GLY A 117 -21.88 -3.16 14.75
C GLY A 117 -20.78 -2.82 13.75
N CYS A 118 -19.59 -3.42 13.88
CA CYS A 118 -18.46 -3.16 12.99
C CYS A 118 -18.58 -3.99 11.70
N HIS A 119 -18.35 -3.34 10.56
CA HIS A 119 -18.30 -3.98 9.24
C HIS A 119 -16.86 -4.04 8.73
N PHE A 120 -16.54 -5.08 7.96
CA PHE A 120 -15.19 -5.28 7.45
C PHE A 120 -15.19 -5.27 5.94
N LEU A 121 -14.21 -4.54 5.37
CA LEU A 121 -13.96 -4.41 3.95
C LEU A 121 -12.57 -4.95 3.63
N LEU A 122 -12.44 -5.87 2.68
CA LEU A 122 -11.17 -6.38 2.19
C LEU A 122 -11.07 -6.15 0.68
N PRO A 123 -10.30 -5.16 0.24
CA PRO A 123 -10.01 -4.98 -1.17
C PRO A 123 -9.14 -6.13 -1.70
N VAL A 124 -9.59 -6.75 -2.79
CA VAL A 124 -8.84 -7.80 -3.49
C VAL A 124 -7.87 -7.13 -4.46
N ALA A 125 -6.58 -7.39 -4.30
CA ALA A 125 -5.58 -6.79 -5.17
C ALA A 125 -5.77 -7.26 -6.62
N PRO A 126 -5.55 -6.41 -7.64
CA PRO A 126 -5.72 -6.79 -9.06
C PRO A 126 -4.85 -7.98 -9.50
N THR A 127 -3.81 -8.28 -8.75
CA THR A 127 -2.86 -9.38 -9.00
C THR A 127 -3.24 -10.68 -8.32
N THR A 128 -4.39 -10.73 -7.62
CA THR A 128 -4.80 -11.86 -6.78
C THR A 128 -6.27 -12.16 -7.05
N SER A 129 -6.63 -13.42 -7.24
CA SER A 129 -8.04 -13.83 -7.29
C SER A 129 -8.60 -14.09 -5.88
N VAL A 130 -9.93 -14.07 -5.74
CA VAL A 130 -10.56 -14.42 -4.46
C VAL A 130 -10.22 -15.85 -4.08
N GLU A 131 -10.19 -16.77 -5.02
CA GLU A 131 -9.83 -18.17 -4.79
C GLU A 131 -8.39 -18.32 -4.28
N GLU A 132 -7.46 -17.51 -4.80
CA GLU A 132 -6.08 -17.47 -4.30
C GLU A 132 -6.03 -16.87 -2.89
N LEU A 133 -6.79 -15.80 -2.64
CA LEU A 133 -6.88 -15.19 -1.30
C LEU A 133 -7.38 -16.20 -0.25
N LEU A 134 -8.38 -17.03 -0.60
CA LEU A 134 -8.94 -18.04 0.29
C LEU A 134 -7.94 -19.14 0.64
N ARG A 135 -7.01 -19.50 -0.26
CA ARG A 135 -5.95 -20.50 0.01
C ARG A 135 -5.06 -20.09 1.18
N TYR A 136 -4.87 -18.78 1.41
CA TYR A 136 -4.09 -18.32 2.56
C TYR A 136 -4.79 -18.57 3.90
N LEU A 137 -6.08 -18.89 3.92
CA LEU A 137 -6.87 -19.26 5.11
C LEU A 137 -7.02 -20.79 5.29
N GLU A 138 -6.46 -21.58 4.35
CA GLU A 138 -6.48 -23.04 4.47
C GLU A 138 -5.50 -23.53 5.53
N PRO A 139 -5.75 -24.71 6.16
CA PRO A 139 -4.82 -25.31 7.11
C PRO A 139 -3.44 -25.66 6.54
N SER A 140 -3.32 -25.72 5.21
CA SER A 140 -2.06 -25.88 4.48
C SER A 140 -1.10 -24.70 4.68
N ASN A 141 -1.63 -23.51 4.99
CA ASN A 141 -0.84 -22.36 5.42
C ASN A 141 -0.51 -22.49 6.92
N PRO A 142 0.77 -22.69 7.31
CA PRO A 142 1.15 -22.87 8.72
C PRO A 142 0.78 -21.66 9.59
N ILE A 143 0.66 -20.47 9.00
CA ILE A 143 0.31 -19.24 9.70
C ILE A 143 -1.20 -19.23 9.98
N ALA A 144 -2.03 -19.63 9.02
CA ALA A 144 -3.47 -19.77 9.25
C ALA A 144 -3.78 -20.81 10.33
N ALA A 145 -3.01 -21.89 10.37
CA ALA A 145 -3.13 -22.90 11.42
C ALA A 145 -2.73 -22.39 12.82
N SER A 146 -1.81 -21.42 12.91
CA SER A 146 -1.41 -20.80 14.18
C SER A 146 -2.41 -19.77 14.71
N TYR A 147 -3.25 -19.23 13.83
CA TYR A 147 -4.39 -18.40 14.15
C TYR A 147 -5.66 -19.24 14.00
N LEU A 148 -6.65 -19.00 14.81
CA LEU A 148 -7.95 -19.69 14.68
C LEU A 148 -8.74 -19.18 13.45
N ALA A 149 -8.11 -18.35 12.63
CA ALA A 149 -8.67 -17.80 11.41
C ALA A 149 -9.05 -18.92 10.44
N GLY A 150 -10.26 -18.87 9.94
CA GLY A 150 -10.74 -19.84 8.97
C GLY A 150 -12.02 -19.40 8.30
N ILE A 151 -12.30 -20.05 7.17
CA ILE A 151 -13.48 -19.78 6.36
C ILE A 151 -14.56 -20.81 6.71
N GLN A 152 -15.81 -20.35 6.88
CA GLN A 152 -16.97 -21.21 6.85
C GLN A 152 -17.46 -21.34 5.40
N THR A 153 -17.67 -20.23 4.72
CA THR A 153 -18.13 -20.23 3.33
C THR A 153 -17.87 -18.88 2.65
N LEU A 154 -17.87 -18.91 1.32
CA LEU A 154 -17.90 -17.72 0.47
C LEU A 154 -19.35 -17.49 0.03
N LEU A 155 -19.93 -16.37 0.41
CA LEU A 155 -21.29 -15.97 0.05
C LEU A 155 -21.31 -15.22 -1.30
N PRO A 156 -22.33 -15.41 -2.11
CA PRO A 156 -22.51 -14.66 -3.36
C PRO A 156 -22.75 -13.16 -3.08
N PRO A 157 -22.69 -12.31 -4.13
CA PRO A 157 -23.20 -10.95 -4.07
C PRO A 157 -24.61 -10.89 -3.46
N GLY A 158 -24.91 -9.82 -2.76
CA GLY A 158 -26.23 -9.59 -2.14
C GLY A 158 -26.81 -8.25 -2.56
N ASP A 159 -28.08 -8.00 -2.23
CA ASP A 159 -28.80 -6.80 -2.67
C ASP A 159 -28.12 -5.47 -2.29
N SER A 160 -27.43 -5.45 -1.17
CA SER A 160 -26.73 -4.25 -0.64
C SER A 160 -25.22 -4.27 -0.89
N TRP A 161 -24.68 -5.32 -1.50
CA TRP A 161 -23.24 -5.45 -1.75
C TRP A 161 -22.98 -6.22 -3.06
N PRO A 162 -22.40 -5.60 -4.09
CA PRO A 162 -22.30 -6.17 -5.42
C PRO A 162 -21.24 -7.27 -5.59
N TRP A 163 -20.37 -7.46 -4.58
CA TRP A 163 -19.31 -8.47 -4.63
C TRP A 163 -19.54 -9.58 -3.60
N ARG A 164 -18.72 -10.62 -3.70
CA ARG A 164 -18.75 -11.75 -2.77
C ARG A 164 -18.40 -11.32 -1.33
N ARG A 165 -18.84 -12.11 -0.37
CA ARG A 165 -18.60 -11.88 1.05
C ARG A 165 -18.04 -13.15 1.67
N LEU A 166 -17.02 -12.99 2.49
CA LEU A 166 -16.41 -14.07 3.23
C LEU A 166 -17.10 -14.18 4.60
N LEU A 167 -17.67 -15.35 4.89
CA LEU A 167 -18.14 -15.71 6.21
C LEU A 167 -17.06 -16.53 6.91
N THR A 168 -16.54 -16.02 8.01
CA THR A 168 -15.51 -16.72 8.80
C THR A 168 -16.14 -17.83 9.65
N ARG A 169 -15.31 -18.72 10.19
CA ARG A 169 -15.77 -19.75 11.15
C ARG A 169 -16.35 -19.16 12.44
N ALA A 170 -15.89 -17.98 12.83
CA ALA A 170 -16.42 -17.26 13.98
C ALA A 170 -17.75 -16.54 13.72
N GLY A 171 -18.24 -16.57 12.46
CA GLY A 171 -19.47 -15.91 12.05
C GLY A 171 -19.32 -14.46 11.60
N THR A 172 -18.09 -13.95 11.49
CA THR A 172 -17.83 -12.60 11.01
C THR A 172 -18.01 -12.53 9.50
N LEU A 173 -18.68 -11.46 9.02
CA LEU A 173 -18.86 -11.18 7.62
C LEU A 173 -17.85 -10.16 7.13
N ILE A 174 -17.00 -10.54 6.18
CA ILE A 174 -16.02 -9.67 5.55
C ILE A 174 -16.46 -9.43 4.09
N HIS A 175 -16.67 -8.17 3.74
CA HIS A 175 -17.09 -7.74 2.41
C HIS A 175 -15.85 -7.65 1.52
N LEU A 176 -15.85 -8.36 0.40
CA LEU A 176 -14.78 -8.28 -0.58
C LEU A 176 -15.06 -7.12 -1.55
N GLN A 177 -14.03 -6.39 -1.94
CA GLN A 177 -14.05 -5.41 -3.02
C GLN A 177 -13.25 -6.00 -4.18
N GLU A 178 -13.92 -6.51 -5.20
CA GLU A 178 -13.31 -7.27 -6.28
C GLU A 178 -12.92 -6.41 -7.50
N GLU A 179 -13.58 -5.27 -7.67
CA GLU A 179 -13.28 -4.35 -8.78
C GLU A 179 -12.33 -3.22 -8.36
N PRO A 180 -11.12 -3.14 -8.93
CA PRO A 180 -10.25 -2.00 -8.72
C PRO A 180 -10.71 -0.76 -9.54
N PRO A 181 -10.43 0.46 -9.05
CA PRO A 181 -9.80 0.78 -7.78
C PRO A 181 -10.79 0.82 -6.61
N ALA A 182 -10.34 0.45 -5.42
CA ALA A 182 -11.16 0.47 -4.20
C ALA A 182 -11.24 1.84 -3.51
N HIS A 183 -10.74 2.91 -4.13
CA HIS A 183 -10.54 4.22 -3.50
C HIS A 183 -11.84 4.82 -2.94
N GLY A 184 -12.94 4.68 -3.69
CA GLY A 184 -14.25 5.22 -3.30
C GLY A 184 -14.79 4.61 -2.01
N VAL A 185 -14.70 3.28 -1.86
CA VAL A 185 -15.15 2.58 -0.65
C VAL A 185 -14.15 2.72 0.49
N LEU A 186 -12.83 2.69 0.21
CA LEU A 186 -11.79 2.89 1.23
C LEU A 186 -11.89 4.26 1.89
N SER A 187 -12.17 5.32 1.12
CA SER A 187 -12.29 6.69 1.64
C SER A 187 -13.43 6.87 2.67
N GLN A 188 -14.39 5.95 2.71
CA GLN A 188 -15.53 5.93 3.62
C GLN A 188 -15.24 5.12 4.90
N CYS A 189 -14.15 4.35 4.95
CA CYS A 189 -13.81 3.57 6.13
C CYS A 189 -13.40 4.48 7.30
N ALA A 190 -13.85 4.11 8.49
CA ALA A 190 -13.48 4.80 9.73
C ALA A 190 -12.02 4.56 10.10
N LEU A 191 -11.55 3.32 9.90
CA LEU A 191 -10.20 2.87 10.22
C LEU A 191 -9.73 1.84 9.19
N ALA A 192 -8.42 1.77 8.95
CA ALA A 192 -7.80 0.72 8.16
C ALA A 192 -6.73 -0.02 8.98
N LEU A 193 -6.72 -1.34 8.92
CA LEU A 193 -5.66 -2.21 9.40
C LEU A 193 -4.84 -2.66 8.20
N THR A 194 -3.59 -2.25 8.12
CA THR A 194 -2.79 -2.44 6.92
C THR A 194 -1.38 -2.92 7.20
N THR A 195 -0.80 -3.68 6.28
CA THR A 195 0.64 -3.98 6.31
C THR A 195 1.44 -2.86 5.65
N VAL A 196 2.74 -2.75 5.98
CA VAL A 196 3.65 -1.79 5.35
C VAL A 196 3.70 -1.99 3.83
N GLY A 197 3.63 -0.90 3.06
CA GLY A 197 3.75 -0.91 1.61
C GLY A 197 3.01 0.24 0.94
N ALA A 198 2.74 0.11 -0.37
CA ALA A 198 2.01 1.11 -1.17
C ALA A 198 0.62 1.45 -0.58
N ASN A 199 -0.02 0.48 0.09
CA ASN A 199 -1.29 0.69 0.78
C ASN A 199 -1.25 1.87 1.75
N THR A 200 -0.10 2.11 2.44
CA THR A 200 0.01 3.22 3.40
C THR A 200 0.06 4.58 2.71
N ALA A 201 0.60 4.64 1.49
CA ALA A 201 0.56 5.86 0.66
C ALA A 201 -0.86 6.12 0.14
N GLU A 202 -1.53 5.08 -0.36
CA GLU A 202 -2.90 5.13 -0.84
C GLU A 202 -3.87 5.60 0.25
N LEU A 203 -3.87 4.93 1.40
CA LEU A 203 -4.71 5.32 2.56
C LEU A 203 -4.38 6.73 3.06
N GLY A 204 -3.09 7.11 3.06
CA GLY A 204 -2.65 8.46 3.40
C GLY A 204 -3.21 9.50 2.43
N ALA A 205 -3.16 9.22 1.12
CA ALA A 205 -3.72 10.07 0.08
C ALA A 205 -5.25 10.20 0.17
N LEU A 206 -5.94 9.14 0.54
CA LEU A 206 -7.38 9.15 0.78
C LEU A 206 -7.77 9.79 2.12
N GLY A 207 -6.81 10.05 3.01
CA GLY A 207 -7.04 10.56 4.35
C GLY A 207 -7.76 9.57 5.26
N VAL A 208 -7.52 8.27 5.06
CA VAL A 208 -8.12 7.20 5.85
C VAL A 208 -7.25 6.91 7.07
N PRO A 209 -7.78 7.03 8.30
CA PRO A 209 -7.06 6.65 9.50
C PRO A 209 -6.60 5.19 9.43
N MET A 210 -5.38 4.90 9.90
CA MET A 210 -4.84 3.56 9.79
C MET A 210 -3.94 3.17 10.96
N ILE A 211 -3.85 1.87 11.21
CA ILE A 211 -2.84 1.23 12.06
C ILE A 211 -1.99 0.34 11.14
N VAL A 212 -0.68 0.55 11.15
CA VAL A 212 0.26 -0.18 10.28
C VAL A 212 0.90 -1.33 11.04
N LEU A 213 0.84 -2.53 10.49
CA LEU A 213 1.15 -3.78 11.16
C LEU A 213 2.38 -4.46 10.54
N VAL A 214 3.32 -4.84 11.39
CA VAL A 214 4.52 -5.62 11.03
C VAL A 214 4.72 -6.74 12.05
N PRO A 215 4.01 -7.87 11.90
CA PRO A 215 4.12 -9.02 12.80
C PRO A 215 5.48 -9.71 12.60
N THR A 216 6.47 -9.35 13.45
CA THR A 216 7.87 -9.81 13.28
C THR A 216 8.06 -11.29 13.55
N GLN A 217 7.16 -11.94 14.25
CA GLN A 217 7.18 -13.40 14.46
C GLN A 217 7.08 -14.20 13.16
N HIS A 218 6.62 -13.59 12.06
CA HIS A 218 6.49 -14.20 10.74
C HIS A 218 7.43 -13.63 9.69
N LEU A 219 8.44 -12.83 10.07
CA LEU A 219 9.37 -12.19 9.14
C LEU A 219 10.09 -13.20 8.21
N GLY A 220 10.35 -14.43 8.69
CA GLY A 220 10.95 -15.48 7.87
C GLY A 220 10.14 -15.85 6.62
N VAL A 221 8.82 -15.65 6.64
CA VAL A 221 7.91 -15.90 5.52
C VAL A 221 7.73 -14.64 4.67
N MET A 222 7.74 -13.46 5.30
CA MET A 222 7.53 -12.18 4.62
C MET A 222 8.70 -11.73 3.74
N GLN A 223 9.83 -12.42 3.78
CA GLN A 223 11.06 -12.06 3.07
C GLN A 223 11.07 -12.56 1.62
N ALA A 224 10.21 -12.01 0.78
CA ALA A 224 10.47 -12.03 -0.67
C ALA A 224 11.40 -10.84 -1.00
N TRP A 225 12.70 -11.10 -1.00
CA TRP A 225 13.74 -10.10 -1.27
C TRP A 225 13.82 -9.79 -2.76
N ASP A 226 13.65 -8.53 -3.12
CA ASP A 226 13.97 -8.04 -4.47
C ASP A 226 15.46 -7.65 -4.51
N GLY A 227 16.22 -8.19 -5.48
CA GLY A 227 17.59 -7.80 -5.77
C GLY A 227 18.67 -8.84 -5.46
N TRP A 228 19.95 -8.40 -5.50
CA TRP A 228 21.13 -9.26 -5.32
C TRP A 228 21.17 -10.00 -3.97
N MET A 229 20.54 -9.46 -2.95
CA MET A 229 20.38 -10.12 -1.65
C MET A 229 19.49 -11.37 -1.72
N GLY A 230 18.57 -11.46 -2.69
CA GLY A 230 17.83 -12.68 -2.98
C GLY A 230 18.71 -13.83 -3.48
N LEU A 231 19.86 -13.52 -4.08
CA LEU A 231 20.83 -14.54 -4.53
C LEU A 231 21.59 -15.16 -3.35
N VAL A 232 22.00 -14.33 -2.38
CA VAL A 232 22.70 -14.78 -1.15
C VAL A 232 21.76 -15.56 -0.23
N ALA A 233 20.47 -15.22 -0.22
CA ALA A 233 19.45 -15.93 0.53
C ALA A 233 19.13 -17.34 -0.02
N ARG A 234 19.70 -17.76 -1.15
CA ARG A 234 19.51 -19.11 -1.72
C ARG A 234 20.36 -20.20 -1.06
N LEU A 235 21.29 -19.86 -0.18
CA LEU A 235 22.10 -20.84 0.52
C LEU A 235 21.28 -21.58 1.60
N PRO A 236 21.23 -22.93 1.56
CA PRO A 236 20.42 -23.70 2.52
C PRO A 236 20.96 -23.53 3.95
N GLY A 237 20.06 -23.33 4.91
CA GLY A 237 20.37 -23.19 6.35
C GLY A 237 20.65 -21.76 6.85
N LEU A 238 21.25 -20.88 6.01
CA LEU A 238 21.57 -19.50 6.41
C LEU A 238 20.42 -18.51 6.21
N LYS A 239 19.44 -18.88 5.39
CA LYS A 239 18.32 -18.02 4.97
C LYS A 239 17.52 -17.40 6.12
N ARG A 240 17.17 -18.21 7.12
CA ARG A 240 16.31 -17.75 8.22
C ARG A 240 17.03 -16.80 9.16
N VAL A 241 18.29 -17.10 9.49
CA VAL A 241 19.07 -16.32 10.46
C VAL A 241 19.53 -14.99 9.85
N ILE A 242 20.07 -15.02 8.64
CA ILE A 242 20.49 -13.78 7.94
C ILE A 242 19.29 -12.92 7.59
N GLY A 243 18.21 -13.53 7.11
CA GLY A 243 16.99 -12.83 6.84
C GLY A 243 16.41 -12.16 8.08
N TRP A 244 16.38 -12.85 9.21
CA TRP A 244 15.92 -12.31 10.50
C TRP A 244 16.85 -11.18 10.98
N LEU A 245 18.16 -11.37 10.97
CA LEU A 245 19.15 -10.37 11.38
C LEU A 245 19.09 -9.11 10.51
N LEU A 246 19.00 -9.26 9.19
CA LEU A 246 18.91 -8.12 8.26
C LEU A 246 17.57 -7.39 8.38
N SER A 247 16.47 -8.11 8.60
CA SER A 247 15.17 -7.47 8.81
C SER A 247 15.09 -6.79 10.16
N ALA A 248 15.60 -7.40 11.22
CA ALA A 248 15.70 -6.80 12.54
C ALA A 248 16.64 -5.58 12.53
N TRP A 249 17.78 -5.66 11.83
CA TRP A 249 18.70 -4.54 11.64
C TRP A 249 18.07 -3.41 10.84
N ARG A 250 17.35 -3.73 9.74
CA ARG A 250 16.64 -2.74 8.92
C ARG A 250 15.51 -2.06 9.69
N LEU A 251 14.72 -2.83 10.44
CA LEU A 251 13.67 -2.30 11.32
C LEU A 251 14.26 -1.41 12.42
N ARG A 252 15.43 -1.79 12.96
CA ARG A 252 16.09 -1.05 14.04
C ARG A 252 16.74 0.26 13.56
N ASN A 253 17.18 0.34 12.30
CA ASN A 253 17.94 1.47 11.78
C ASN A 253 17.12 2.44 10.89
N HIS A 254 15.94 2.08 10.42
CA HIS A 254 15.15 2.93 9.51
C HIS A 254 13.98 3.68 10.17
N GLY A 255 13.78 3.59 11.47
CA GLY A 255 12.87 4.43 12.26
C GLY A 255 11.40 4.37 11.82
N LEU A 256 11.06 4.85 10.62
CA LEU A 256 9.71 4.98 10.11
C LEU A 256 9.50 4.09 8.88
N LEU A 257 8.36 3.41 8.80
CA LEU A 257 8.06 2.41 7.77
C LEU A 257 6.85 2.78 6.90
N ALA A 258 5.87 3.42 7.49
CA ALA A 258 4.68 3.89 6.79
C ALA A 258 4.99 5.15 5.98
N TRP A 259 4.45 5.20 4.77
CA TRP A 259 4.67 6.33 3.87
C TRP A 259 4.31 7.70 4.50
N PRO A 260 3.17 7.87 5.19
CA PRO A 260 2.85 9.14 5.86
C PRO A 260 3.90 9.53 6.92
N ASN A 261 4.41 8.56 7.67
CA ASN A 261 5.42 8.82 8.71
C ASN A 261 6.75 9.26 8.10
N ILE A 262 7.18 8.58 7.03
CA ILE A 262 8.40 8.91 6.28
C ILE A 262 8.30 10.33 5.69
N SER A 263 7.17 10.65 5.07
CA SER A 263 6.94 11.99 4.48
C SER A 263 6.91 13.10 5.52
N ALA A 264 6.32 12.81 6.69
CA ALA A 264 6.23 13.78 7.79
C ALA A 264 7.52 13.90 8.61
N GLY A 265 8.44 12.92 8.51
CA GLY A 265 9.60 12.82 9.40
C GLY A 265 9.21 12.57 10.87
N ARG A 266 7.96 12.19 11.15
CA ARG A 266 7.42 11.90 12.48
C ARG A 266 6.33 10.83 12.42
N MET A 267 5.97 10.27 13.56
CA MET A 267 4.86 9.33 13.68
C MET A 267 3.52 10.07 13.50
N VAL A 268 2.87 9.88 12.37
CA VAL A 268 1.51 10.37 12.08
C VAL A 268 0.51 9.23 12.22
N VAL A 269 0.90 8.04 11.76
CA VAL A 269 0.11 6.83 11.90
C VAL A 269 0.87 5.84 12.79
N PRO A 270 0.19 5.12 13.70
CA PRO A 270 0.86 4.14 14.55
C PRO A 270 1.42 2.98 13.74
N GLU A 271 2.66 2.62 14.00
CA GLU A 271 3.33 1.45 13.45
C GLU A 271 3.51 0.41 14.57
N ARG A 272 2.86 -0.73 14.44
CA ARG A 272 2.96 -1.83 15.38
C ARG A 272 3.96 -2.85 14.83
N VAL A 273 5.19 -2.74 15.32
CA VAL A 273 6.32 -3.58 14.90
C VAL A 273 6.71 -4.47 16.07
N GLY A 274 6.67 -5.78 15.87
CA GLY A 274 7.02 -6.72 16.94
C GLY A 274 6.23 -8.02 16.89
N PRO A 275 6.33 -8.83 17.94
CA PRO A 275 5.52 -10.04 18.11
C PRO A 275 4.10 -9.64 18.52
N ILE A 276 3.36 -9.03 17.60
CA ILE A 276 1.98 -8.58 17.79
C ILE A 276 0.99 -9.72 17.56
N THR A 277 -0.13 -9.69 18.29
CA THR A 277 -1.20 -10.66 18.16
C THR A 277 -2.49 -10.05 17.60
N PRO A 278 -3.35 -10.84 16.91
CA PRO A 278 -4.67 -10.34 16.46
C PRO A 278 -5.52 -9.77 17.60
N ALA A 279 -5.45 -10.34 18.80
CA ALA A 279 -6.19 -9.85 19.97
C ALA A 279 -5.74 -8.44 20.40
N GLN A 280 -4.43 -8.19 20.44
CA GLN A 280 -3.91 -6.87 20.77
C GLN A 280 -4.33 -5.81 19.74
N ILE A 281 -4.33 -6.17 18.45
CA ILE A 281 -4.72 -5.24 17.39
C ILE A 281 -6.22 -5.01 17.38
N ALA A 282 -7.05 -6.03 17.65
CA ALA A 282 -8.49 -5.88 17.79
C ALA A 282 -8.85 -4.92 18.92
N MET A 283 -8.24 -5.09 20.09
CA MET A 283 -8.43 -4.21 21.25
C MET A 283 -8.01 -2.76 20.90
N GLU A 284 -6.83 -2.57 20.31
CA GLU A 284 -6.37 -1.25 19.89
C GLU A 284 -7.31 -0.62 18.84
N ALA A 285 -7.76 -1.39 17.85
CA ALA A 285 -8.73 -0.91 16.85
C ALA A 285 -10.05 -0.51 17.49
N SER A 286 -10.53 -1.29 18.48
CA SER A 286 -11.72 -0.95 19.27
C SER A 286 -11.56 0.39 20.01
N GLU A 287 -10.40 0.62 20.64
CA GLU A 287 -10.08 1.89 21.30
C GLU A 287 -10.07 3.07 20.32
N TRP A 288 -9.50 2.89 19.13
CA TRP A 288 -9.50 3.91 18.08
C TRP A 288 -10.93 4.25 17.64
N LEU A 289 -11.76 3.25 17.39
CA LEU A 289 -13.15 3.42 16.97
C LEU A 289 -14.03 4.05 18.07
N GLN A 290 -13.64 3.91 19.35
CA GLN A 290 -14.30 4.59 20.48
C GLN A 290 -13.90 6.08 20.60
N SER A 291 -12.89 6.52 19.86
CA SER A 291 -12.33 7.87 19.95
C SER A 291 -12.46 8.63 18.62
N PRO A 292 -13.64 9.16 18.26
CA PRO A 292 -13.84 9.88 16.99
C PRO A 292 -12.86 11.04 16.80
N GLU A 293 -12.50 11.70 17.90
CA GLU A 293 -11.53 12.81 17.91
C GLU A 293 -10.13 12.34 17.46
N ARG A 294 -9.72 11.17 17.92
CA ARG A 294 -8.42 10.56 17.53
C ARG A 294 -8.39 10.19 16.06
N LEU A 295 -9.50 9.62 15.55
CA LEU A 295 -9.66 9.31 14.13
C LEU A 295 -9.65 10.57 13.28
N GLU A 296 -10.39 11.59 13.69
CA GLU A 296 -10.45 12.85 12.93
C GLU A 296 -9.11 13.60 12.98
N GLY A 297 -8.42 13.61 14.13
CA GLY A 297 -7.08 14.19 14.24
C GLY A 297 -6.08 13.53 13.28
N GLN A 298 -6.07 12.19 13.20
CA GLN A 298 -5.21 11.49 12.23
C GLN A 298 -5.64 11.80 10.79
N ARG A 299 -6.93 11.88 10.51
CA ARG A 299 -7.46 12.25 9.19
C ARG A 299 -6.99 13.64 8.75
N GLN A 300 -6.99 14.59 9.65
CA GLN A 300 -6.52 15.96 9.41
C GLN A 300 -5.00 15.97 9.15
N ASP A 301 -4.21 15.26 9.95
CA ASP A 301 -2.78 15.10 9.75
C ASP A 301 -2.47 14.49 8.36
N LEU A 302 -3.18 13.44 7.97
CA LEU A 302 -3.01 12.80 6.66
C LEU A 302 -3.40 13.73 5.51
N ARG A 303 -4.48 14.49 5.65
CA ARG A 303 -4.89 15.50 4.65
C ARG A 303 -3.86 16.61 4.51
N ALA A 304 -3.27 17.06 5.61
CA ALA A 304 -2.23 18.09 5.58
C ALA A 304 -0.95 17.62 4.85
N LEU A 305 -0.62 16.32 4.95
CA LEU A 305 0.54 15.72 4.28
C LEU A 305 0.33 15.44 2.79
N ARG A 306 -0.91 15.36 2.33
CA ARG A 306 -1.28 14.95 0.98
C ARG A 306 -0.67 15.82 -0.12
N GLY A 307 -0.46 17.12 0.14
CA GLY A 307 -0.11 18.09 -0.89
C GLY A 307 -1.32 18.51 -1.75
N GLN A 308 -1.05 19.30 -2.78
CA GLN A 308 -2.07 19.78 -3.70
C GLN A 308 -2.27 18.83 -4.87
N PRO A 309 -3.52 18.57 -5.31
CA PRO A 309 -3.79 17.84 -6.56
C PRO A 309 -3.23 18.57 -7.77
N GLY A 310 -3.03 17.84 -8.88
CA GLY A 310 -2.57 18.39 -10.15
C GLY A 310 -1.26 17.79 -10.67
N ALA A 311 -0.61 16.93 -9.90
CA ALA A 311 0.64 16.28 -10.27
C ALA A 311 0.50 15.41 -11.54
N VAL A 312 -0.61 14.71 -11.69
CA VAL A 312 -0.91 13.89 -12.88
C VAL A 312 -1.03 14.76 -14.12
N ALA A 313 -1.74 15.89 -14.04
CA ALA A 313 -1.89 16.83 -15.15
C ALA A 313 -0.54 17.46 -15.53
N ALA A 314 0.28 17.85 -14.54
CA ALA A 314 1.61 18.39 -14.76
C ALA A 314 2.54 17.37 -15.45
N LEU A 315 2.51 16.10 -15.00
CA LEU A 315 3.28 15.03 -15.63
C LEU A 315 2.79 14.77 -17.06
N ALA A 316 1.47 14.72 -17.30
CA ALA A 316 0.91 14.53 -18.63
C ALA A 316 1.33 15.64 -19.60
N LYS A 317 1.36 16.88 -19.14
CA LYS A 317 1.86 18.02 -19.93
C LYS A 317 3.33 17.83 -20.34
N GLN A 318 4.20 17.41 -19.43
CA GLN A 318 5.60 17.11 -19.76
C GLN A 318 5.73 15.99 -20.80
N VAL A 319 4.87 14.96 -20.73
CA VAL A 319 4.84 13.90 -21.74
C VAL A 319 4.43 14.45 -23.10
N GLN A 320 3.40 15.31 -23.15
CA GLN A 320 2.95 15.96 -24.38
C GLN A 320 4.05 16.83 -25.03
N GLU A 321 4.82 17.57 -24.23
CA GLU A 321 5.94 18.39 -24.71
C GLU A 321 7.09 17.55 -25.29
N LEU A 322 7.22 16.29 -24.90
CA LEU A 322 8.21 15.36 -25.45
C LEU A 322 7.71 14.62 -26.71
N LEU A 323 6.41 14.60 -26.96
CA LEU A 323 5.88 14.04 -28.20
C LEU A 323 6.28 14.95 -29.38
N PRO A 324 6.68 14.40 -30.53
CA PRO A 324 6.84 15.19 -31.73
C PRO A 324 5.49 15.85 -32.03
N LEU A 325 5.51 17.15 -32.28
CA LEU A 325 4.33 17.85 -32.82
C LEU A 325 3.82 17.03 -34.01
N ALA A 326 2.58 16.56 -33.91
CA ALA A 326 1.92 15.95 -35.05
C ALA A 326 2.03 16.98 -36.17
N LEU A 327 2.69 16.62 -37.27
CA LEU A 327 2.64 17.41 -38.48
C LEU A 327 1.15 17.52 -38.82
N SER A 328 0.61 18.72 -38.64
CA SER A 328 -0.73 19.06 -39.12
C SER A 328 -0.66 18.92 -40.63
N ASP A 329 -1.20 17.81 -41.14
CA ASP A 329 -1.51 17.70 -42.57
C ASP A 329 -2.65 18.66 -42.93
#